data_32e77386c36852a4a6ffbc49c7adef00
#
_entry.id   32e77386c36852a4a6ffbc49c7adef00
#
_cell.length_a   1.000
_cell.length_b   1.000
_cell.length_c   1.000
_cell.angle_alpha   90.00
_cell.angle_beta   90.00
_cell.angle_gamma   90.00
#
_symmetry.space_group_name_H-M   'P 1'
#
loop_
_entity.id
_entity.type
_entity.pdbx_description
1 polymer ?
#
loop_
_entity_poly.entity_id
_entity_poly.type
_entity_poly.pdbx_seq_one_letter_code
_entity_poly.pdbx_strand_id
1 'polypeptide(L)'
;VEFVVVDSEADPGKAVQNMQKLVSGAKVDVVVGPVHSGVGMGAVKVARETGVPLIIPNAGFNAATGQLCAANIFRTSFTSWQTAYPMGKIAADKGYKNIVTVAWRYGFGTESVDGFKEGFEQAGGKVTKEIYLPFPEVEFQSQLTEIAALKPDAVFVFFAGGGAAKFVQDYAAAGLKDKIPLLGS
;
A
#
# COMPACT_ATOMS: atom_id res chain seq x y z
N VAL A 1 -28.40 -2.82 16.50
CA VAL A 1 -27.42 -2.19 15.58
C VAL A 1 -27.87 -2.44 14.15
N GLU A 2 -28.02 -1.39 13.38
CA GLU A 2 -28.32 -1.48 11.95
C GLU A 2 -27.03 -1.23 11.15
N PHE A 3 -26.80 -2.03 10.10
CA PHE A 3 -25.64 -1.90 9.23
C PHE A 3 -26.06 -1.33 7.87
N VAL A 4 -25.43 -0.24 7.46
CA VAL A 4 -25.56 0.32 6.12
C VAL A 4 -24.26 0.05 5.36
N VAL A 5 -24.31 -0.79 4.32
CA VAL A 5 -23.15 -1.21 3.55
C VAL A 5 -23.10 -0.49 2.21
N VAL A 6 -21.95 0.03 1.85
CA VAL A 6 -21.68 0.67 0.55
C VAL A 6 -20.39 0.13 -0.05
N ASP A 7 -20.35 -0.03 -1.37
CA ASP A 7 -19.16 -0.46 -2.09
C ASP A 7 -18.49 0.73 -2.75
N SER A 8 -17.20 0.92 -2.47
CA SER A 8 -16.38 1.97 -3.07
C SER A 8 -15.73 1.56 -4.39
N GLU A 9 -15.77 0.26 -4.72
CA GLU A 9 -15.13 -0.31 -5.92
C GLU A 9 -13.66 0.11 -6.09
N ALA A 10 -12.96 0.32 -4.97
CA ALA A 10 -11.62 0.88 -4.91
C ALA A 10 -11.43 2.26 -5.59
N ASP A 11 -12.52 2.98 -5.83
CA ASP A 11 -12.54 4.32 -6.44
C ASP A 11 -12.56 5.41 -5.36
N PRO A 12 -11.56 6.32 -5.31
CA PRO A 12 -11.54 7.41 -4.33
C PRO A 12 -12.69 8.43 -4.48
N GLY A 13 -13.19 8.63 -5.70
CA GLY A 13 -14.32 9.53 -5.96
C GLY A 13 -15.62 8.95 -5.40
N LYS A 14 -15.87 7.65 -5.62
CA LYS A 14 -17.00 6.92 -5.01
C LYS A 14 -16.90 6.91 -3.49
N ALA A 15 -15.70 6.87 -2.92
CA ALA A 15 -15.51 6.94 -1.47
C ALA A 15 -16.12 8.19 -0.86
N VAL A 16 -15.86 9.36 -1.46
CA VAL A 16 -16.44 10.64 -1.00
C VAL A 16 -17.96 10.62 -1.09
N GLN A 17 -18.52 10.16 -2.21
CA GLN A 17 -19.97 10.06 -2.40
C GLN A 17 -20.62 9.10 -1.40
N ASN A 18 -20.01 7.93 -1.17
CA ASN A 18 -20.49 6.95 -0.23
C ASN A 18 -20.44 7.47 1.21
N MET A 19 -19.36 8.14 1.59
CA MET A 19 -19.27 8.81 2.90
C MET A 19 -20.37 9.84 3.09
N GLN A 20 -20.66 10.66 2.08
CA GLN A 20 -21.75 11.63 2.14
C GLN A 20 -23.13 10.96 2.27
N LYS A 21 -23.38 9.85 1.56
CA LYS A 21 -24.60 9.06 1.69
C LYS A 21 -24.75 8.47 3.11
N LEU A 22 -23.67 7.93 3.67
CA LEU A 22 -23.68 7.36 5.03
C LEU A 22 -23.93 8.44 6.07
N VAL A 23 -23.21 9.54 6.01
CA VAL A 23 -23.25 10.58 7.05
C VAL A 23 -24.48 11.47 6.93
N SER A 24 -24.75 12.02 5.75
CA SER A 24 -25.85 12.99 5.55
C SER A 24 -27.18 12.31 5.24
N GLY A 25 -27.15 11.19 4.52
CA GLY A 25 -28.38 10.45 4.12
C GLY A 25 -28.82 9.47 5.21
N ALA A 26 -28.02 8.47 5.53
CA ALA A 26 -28.35 7.43 6.50
C ALA A 26 -28.11 7.87 7.96
N LYS A 27 -27.36 8.96 8.18
CA LYS A 27 -27.05 9.52 9.52
C LYS A 27 -26.42 8.51 10.45
N VAL A 28 -25.44 7.74 9.96
CA VAL A 28 -24.75 6.71 10.73
C VAL A 28 -23.96 7.33 11.90
N ASP A 29 -23.90 6.62 13.02
CA ASP A 29 -23.14 7.04 14.21
C ASP A 29 -21.64 6.85 14.06
N VAL A 30 -21.21 5.87 13.25
CA VAL A 30 -19.80 5.51 13.03
C VAL A 30 -19.64 4.90 11.64
N VAL A 31 -18.49 5.17 11.01
CA VAL A 31 -18.09 4.53 9.76
C VAL A 31 -16.90 3.60 10.01
N VAL A 32 -16.97 2.38 9.50
CA VAL A 32 -15.89 1.39 9.57
C VAL A 32 -15.44 1.03 8.17
N GLY A 33 -14.16 1.18 7.90
CA GLY A 33 -13.54 0.96 6.58
C GLY A 33 -12.52 2.05 6.29
N PRO A 34 -11.93 2.05 5.11
CA PRO A 34 -11.94 1.02 4.07
C PRO A 34 -10.72 0.09 4.15
N VAL A 35 -10.53 -0.73 3.09
CA VAL A 35 -9.33 -1.54 2.87
C VAL A 35 -8.33 -0.80 1.97
N HIS A 36 -8.79 -0.16 0.90
CA HIS A 36 -7.94 0.52 -0.09
C HIS A 36 -7.54 1.93 0.37
N SER A 37 -6.23 2.23 0.36
CA SER A 37 -5.69 3.51 0.87
C SER A 37 -6.18 4.75 0.12
N GLY A 38 -6.36 4.66 -1.21
CA GLY A 38 -6.93 5.76 -2.00
C GLY A 38 -8.38 6.08 -1.61
N VAL A 39 -9.17 5.05 -1.33
CA VAL A 39 -10.55 5.19 -0.79
C VAL A 39 -10.50 5.81 0.62
N GLY A 40 -9.53 5.39 1.43
CA GLY A 40 -9.29 5.94 2.76
C GLY A 40 -9.05 7.44 2.78
N MET A 41 -8.31 7.96 1.82
CA MET A 41 -8.10 9.41 1.67
C MET A 41 -9.41 10.17 1.48
N GLY A 42 -10.31 9.66 0.63
CA GLY A 42 -11.65 10.22 0.44
C GLY A 42 -12.51 10.14 1.70
N ALA A 43 -12.47 9.01 2.40
CA ALA A 43 -13.21 8.83 3.65
C ALA A 43 -12.74 9.77 4.76
N VAL A 44 -11.43 9.90 4.95
CA VAL A 44 -10.82 10.82 5.93
C VAL A 44 -11.22 12.27 5.67
N LYS A 45 -11.26 12.70 4.41
CA LYS A 45 -11.70 14.05 4.06
C LYS A 45 -13.10 14.34 4.62
N VAL A 46 -14.09 13.50 4.31
CA VAL A 46 -15.46 13.69 4.75
C VAL A 46 -15.59 13.52 6.29
N ALA A 47 -14.90 12.57 6.89
CA ALA A 47 -14.94 12.38 8.33
C ALA A 47 -14.42 13.62 9.09
N ARG A 48 -13.35 14.26 8.60
CA ARG A 48 -12.82 15.51 9.18
C ARG A 48 -13.80 16.68 9.06
N GLU A 49 -14.49 16.78 7.94
CA GLU A 49 -15.46 17.85 7.67
C GLU A 49 -16.74 17.70 8.51
N THR A 50 -17.17 16.47 8.76
CA THR A 50 -18.46 16.17 9.39
C THR A 50 -18.36 15.82 10.88
N GLY A 51 -17.17 15.43 11.35
CA GLY A 51 -16.98 14.98 12.72
C GLY A 51 -17.42 13.54 12.99
N VAL A 52 -17.94 12.80 11.98
CA VAL A 52 -18.33 11.40 12.16
C VAL A 52 -17.12 10.55 12.55
N PRO A 53 -17.21 9.68 13.56
CA PRO A 53 -16.15 8.74 13.90
C PRO A 53 -15.84 7.81 12.73
N LEU A 54 -14.55 7.71 12.33
CA LEU A 54 -14.06 6.82 11.30
C LEU A 54 -13.05 5.84 11.90
N ILE A 55 -13.34 4.55 11.80
CA ILE A 55 -12.46 3.46 12.21
C ILE A 55 -11.88 2.82 10.95
N ILE A 56 -10.55 2.87 10.79
CA ILE A 56 -9.82 2.32 9.65
C ILE A 56 -9.22 0.95 10.05
N PRO A 57 -9.84 -0.18 9.64
CA PRO A 57 -9.41 -1.50 10.08
C PRO A 57 -8.25 -2.08 9.26
N ASN A 58 -7.96 -1.54 8.07
CA ASN A 58 -6.97 -2.11 7.18
C ASN A 58 -6.15 -1.07 6.38
N ALA A 59 -6.80 -0.09 5.73
CA ALA A 59 -6.09 0.85 4.85
C ALA A 59 -4.89 1.53 5.54
N GLY A 60 -3.68 1.27 5.02
CA GLY A 60 -2.42 1.59 5.69
C GLY A 60 -1.86 3.00 5.45
N PHE A 61 -2.52 3.86 4.65
CA PHE A 61 -1.96 5.17 4.29
C PHE A 61 -1.59 6.00 5.52
N ASN A 62 -0.34 6.46 5.55
CA ASN A 62 0.28 7.11 6.72
C ASN A 62 -0.45 8.38 7.15
N ALA A 63 -0.97 9.12 6.18
CA ALA A 63 -1.57 10.43 6.43
C ALA A 63 -2.77 10.41 7.39
N ALA A 64 -3.56 9.30 7.44
CA ALA A 64 -4.76 9.23 8.28
C ALA A 64 -4.50 9.50 9.76
N THR A 65 -3.41 8.96 10.29
CA THR A 65 -2.99 9.12 11.69
C THR A 65 -1.72 9.98 11.84
N GLY A 66 -1.29 10.60 10.73
CA GLY A 66 -0.20 11.56 10.63
C GLY A 66 -0.71 12.96 10.30
N GLN A 67 -0.44 13.43 9.09
CA GLN A 67 -0.75 14.81 8.67
C GLN A 67 -2.24 15.14 8.65
N LEU A 68 -3.11 14.14 8.45
CA LEU A 68 -4.56 14.30 8.40
C LEU A 68 -5.25 13.80 9.67
N CYS A 69 -4.51 13.57 10.75
CA CYS A 69 -5.11 13.09 11.99
C CYS A 69 -6.19 14.06 12.50
N ALA A 70 -7.21 13.50 13.12
CA ALA A 70 -8.29 14.23 13.76
C ALA A 70 -8.84 13.40 14.93
N ALA A 71 -9.51 14.05 15.89
CA ALA A 71 -9.99 13.41 17.12
C ALA A 71 -11.02 12.31 16.88
N ASN A 72 -11.64 12.26 15.70
CA ASN A 72 -12.66 11.28 15.30
C ASN A 72 -12.14 10.23 14.30
N ILE A 73 -10.84 10.17 14.04
CA ILE A 73 -10.25 9.20 13.10
C ILE A 73 -9.33 8.25 13.86
N PHE A 74 -9.63 6.96 13.77
CA PHE A 74 -8.93 5.89 14.47
C PHE A 74 -8.45 4.82 13.50
N ARG A 75 -7.25 4.27 13.73
CA ARG A 75 -6.73 3.11 13.04
C ARG A 75 -6.59 1.95 14.02
N THR A 76 -7.08 0.78 13.63
CA THR A 76 -6.98 -0.45 14.43
C THR A 76 -6.00 -1.47 13.85
N SER A 77 -5.26 -1.08 12.79
CA SER A 77 -4.25 -1.91 12.14
C SER A 77 -2.90 -1.18 12.08
N PHE A 78 -2.14 -1.40 11.04
CA PHE A 78 -0.79 -0.86 10.81
C PHE A 78 -0.80 0.28 9.78
N THR A 79 0.31 1.02 9.70
CA THR A 79 0.58 1.93 8.58
C THR A 79 1.46 1.25 7.53
N SER A 80 1.41 1.75 6.28
CA SER A 80 2.26 1.27 5.19
C SER A 80 3.75 1.34 5.55
N TRP A 81 4.15 2.36 6.29
CA TRP A 81 5.53 2.55 6.77
C TRP A 81 5.96 1.47 7.78
N GLN A 82 5.08 1.10 8.72
CA GLN A 82 5.39 0.14 9.79
C GLN A 82 5.75 -1.25 9.26
N THR A 83 5.19 -1.67 8.14
CA THR A 83 5.49 -2.97 7.53
C THR A 83 6.74 -2.92 6.66
N ALA A 84 6.96 -1.82 5.95
CA ALA A 84 8.00 -1.72 4.93
C ALA A 84 9.36 -1.25 5.47
N TYR A 85 9.39 -0.29 6.39
CA TYR A 85 10.64 0.24 6.95
C TYR A 85 11.54 -0.83 7.61
N PRO A 86 11.02 -1.72 8.49
CA PRO A 86 11.85 -2.77 9.06
C PRO A 86 12.39 -3.73 8.00
N MET A 87 11.63 -4.00 6.93
CA MET A 87 12.10 -4.86 5.84
C MET A 87 13.30 -4.24 5.11
N GLY A 88 13.36 -2.92 4.99
CA GLY A 88 14.53 -2.21 4.47
C GLY A 88 15.78 -2.45 5.30
N LYS A 89 15.68 -2.37 6.62
CA LYS A 89 16.78 -2.70 7.55
C LYS A 89 17.20 -4.16 7.45
N ILE A 90 16.23 -5.08 7.45
CA ILE A 90 16.49 -6.53 7.30
C ILE A 90 17.22 -6.81 5.98
N ALA A 91 16.85 -6.15 4.89
CA ALA A 91 17.53 -6.29 3.61
C ALA A 91 19.00 -5.85 3.68
N ALA A 92 19.30 -4.75 4.35
CA ALA A 92 20.67 -4.29 4.58
C ALA A 92 21.47 -5.26 5.48
N ASP A 93 20.86 -5.77 6.55
CA ASP A 93 21.48 -6.75 7.46
C ASP A 93 21.80 -8.08 6.75
N LYS A 94 21.01 -8.44 5.73
CA LYS A 94 21.30 -9.59 4.85
C LYS A 94 22.47 -9.32 3.88
N GLY A 95 23.02 -8.13 3.86
CA GLY A 95 24.16 -7.73 3.03
C GLY A 95 23.79 -7.24 1.63
N TYR A 96 22.52 -7.10 1.30
CA TYR A 96 22.09 -6.53 0.02
C TYR A 96 22.52 -5.07 -0.07
N LYS A 97 22.97 -4.63 -1.26
CA LYS A 97 23.46 -3.27 -1.52
C LYS A 97 22.62 -2.54 -2.57
N ASN A 98 22.12 -3.27 -3.56
CA ASN A 98 21.39 -2.73 -4.69
C ASN A 98 20.04 -3.44 -4.82
N ILE A 99 18.94 -2.74 -4.59
CA ILE A 99 17.59 -3.30 -4.66
C ILE A 99 16.75 -2.54 -5.69
N VAL A 100 15.93 -3.28 -6.41
CA VAL A 100 14.84 -2.77 -7.24
C VAL A 100 13.54 -2.88 -6.47
N THR A 101 12.70 -1.86 -6.49
CA THR A 101 11.35 -1.91 -5.90
C THR A 101 10.30 -1.96 -6.99
N VAL A 102 9.22 -2.73 -6.75
CA VAL A 102 8.07 -2.85 -7.68
C VAL A 102 6.78 -2.74 -6.89
N ALA A 103 5.88 -1.85 -7.28
CA ALA A 103 4.61 -1.68 -6.59
C ALA A 103 3.51 -1.12 -7.50
N TRP A 104 2.27 -1.27 -7.10
CA TRP A 104 1.20 -0.46 -7.67
C TRP A 104 1.31 1.01 -7.24
N ARG A 105 1.07 1.91 -8.18
CA ARG A 105 1.08 3.36 -7.94
C ARG A 105 -0.24 3.81 -7.30
N TYR A 106 -0.39 3.59 -6.00
CA TYR A 106 -1.44 4.15 -5.16
C TYR A 106 -0.92 4.30 -3.72
N GLY A 107 -1.68 4.92 -2.83
CA GLY A 107 -1.19 5.33 -1.50
C GLY A 107 -0.40 4.27 -0.75
N PHE A 108 -0.94 3.04 -0.61
CA PHE A 108 -0.20 1.98 0.09
C PHE A 108 1.09 1.58 -0.63
N GLY A 109 1.03 1.41 -1.97
CA GLY A 109 2.20 0.96 -2.75
C GLY A 109 3.34 1.96 -2.71
N THR A 110 3.06 3.25 -2.93
CA THR A 110 4.08 4.31 -2.88
C THR A 110 4.68 4.46 -1.50
N GLU A 111 3.85 4.52 -0.45
CA GLU A 111 4.32 4.63 0.92
C GLU A 111 5.10 3.40 1.42
N SER A 112 4.78 2.19 0.91
CA SER A 112 5.56 0.99 1.19
C SER A 112 6.96 1.07 0.57
N VAL A 113 7.06 1.52 -0.68
CA VAL A 113 8.36 1.73 -1.33
C VAL A 113 9.15 2.81 -0.60
N ASP A 114 8.54 3.94 -0.24
CA ASP A 114 9.19 5.01 0.50
C ASP A 114 9.71 4.54 1.86
N GLY A 115 8.87 3.81 2.62
CA GLY A 115 9.27 3.27 3.92
C GLY A 115 10.39 2.24 3.82
N PHE A 116 10.31 1.31 2.84
CA PHE A 116 11.40 0.37 2.58
C PHE A 116 12.69 1.08 2.22
N LYS A 117 12.64 2.04 1.30
CA LYS A 117 13.78 2.83 0.84
C LYS A 117 14.41 3.59 2.00
N GLU A 118 13.61 4.26 2.83
CA GLU A 118 14.10 4.94 4.02
C GLU A 118 14.90 4.01 4.92
N GLY A 119 14.33 2.85 5.30
CA GLY A 119 15.00 1.89 6.16
C GLY A 119 16.26 1.28 5.55
N PHE A 120 16.23 1.00 4.24
CA PHE A 120 17.34 0.40 3.51
C PHE A 120 18.51 1.37 3.30
N GLU A 121 18.22 2.62 2.88
CA GLU A 121 19.24 3.62 2.58
C GLU A 121 19.88 4.17 3.87
N GLN A 122 19.12 4.34 4.95
CA GLN A 122 19.69 4.67 6.27
C GLN A 122 20.67 3.60 6.78
N ALA A 123 20.49 2.34 6.37
CA ALA A 123 21.38 1.24 6.69
C ALA A 123 22.52 1.03 5.64
N GLY A 124 22.69 1.95 4.71
CA GLY A 124 23.79 1.97 3.73
C GLY A 124 23.52 1.19 2.44
N GLY A 125 22.30 0.75 2.19
CA GLY A 125 21.86 0.20 0.91
C GLY A 125 21.49 1.29 -0.10
N LYS A 126 21.12 0.89 -1.31
CA LYS A 126 20.64 1.79 -2.37
C LYS A 126 19.48 1.18 -3.14
N VAL A 127 18.36 1.88 -3.22
CA VAL A 127 17.31 1.56 -4.19
C VAL A 127 17.74 2.10 -5.54
N THR A 128 18.08 1.20 -6.44
CA THR A 128 18.66 1.55 -7.75
C THR A 128 17.60 1.84 -8.80
N LYS A 129 16.41 1.30 -8.62
CA LYS A 129 15.27 1.50 -9.52
C LYS A 129 13.95 1.33 -8.76
N GLU A 130 13.02 2.22 -9.00
CA GLU A 130 11.64 2.12 -8.56
C GLU A 130 10.74 1.90 -9.79
N ILE A 131 9.97 0.83 -9.78
CA ILE A 131 9.06 0.44 -10.87
C ILE A 131 7.64 0.53 -10.33
N TYR A 132 6.80 1.31 -10.98
CA TYR A 132 5.41 1.45 -10.62
C TYR A 132 4.48 1.08 -11.76
N LEU A 133 3.47 0.26 -11.46
CA LEU A 133 2.38 -0.06 -12.36
C LEU A 133 1.10 0.68 -11.92
N PRO A 134 0.24 1.07 -12.84
CA PRO A 134 -1.09 1.54 -12.48
C PRO A 134 -1.86 0.47 -11.70
N PHE A 135 -2.63 0.85 -10.70
CA PHE A 135 -3.56 -0.06 -10.03
C PHE A 135 -4.82 -0.24 -10.90
N PRO A 136 -5.33 -1.44 -11.11
CA PRO A 136 -4.92 -2.77 -10.64
C PRO A 136 -4.20 -3.61 -11.72
N GLU A 137 -3.28 -3.03 -12.49
CA GLU A 137 -2.54 -3.72 -13.56
C GLU A 137 -1.82 -4.98 -13.05
N VAL A 138 -1.94 -6.08 -13.77
CA VAL A 138 -1.36 -7.39 -13.40
C VAL A 138 -0.55 -8.05 -14.53
N GLU A 139 -0.20 -7.29 -15.56
CA GLU A 139 0.72 -7.76 -16.62
C GLU A 139 2.15 -7.36 -16.25
N PHE A 140 2.93 -8.34 -15.77
CA PHE A 140 4.24 -8.11 -15.16
C PHE A 140 5.44 -8.42 -16.07
N GLN A 141 5.22 -8.94 -17.27
CA GLN A 141 6.29 -9.47 -18.12
C GLN A 141 7.40 -8.44 -18.42
N SER A 142 7.03 -7.21 -18.72
CA SER A 142 8.01 -6.15 -19.01
C SER A 142 8.86 -5.79 -17.80
N GLN A 143 8.26 -5.71 -16.62
CA GLN A 143 8.93 -5.42 -15.35
C GLN A 143 9.88 -6.56 -14.96
N LEU A 144 9.46 -7.81 -15.13
CA LEU A 144 10.28 -8.99 -14.86
C LEU A 144 11.50 -9.05 -15.80
N THR A 145 11.32 -8.70 -17.07
CA THR A 145 12.42 -8.58 -18.04
C THR A 145 13.41 -7.48 -17.63
N GLU A 146 12.92 -6.32 -17.19
CA GLU A 146 13.76 -5.22 -16.70
C GLU A 146 14.53 -5.64 -15.44
N ILE A 147 13.87 -6.29 -14.46
CA ILE A 147 14.53 -6.81 -13.26
C ILE A 147 15.64 -7.80 -13.60
N ALA A 148 15.38 -8.73 -14.53
CA ALA A 148 16.36 -9.71 -14.98
C ALA A 148 17.60 -9.04 -15.60
N ALA A 149 17.43 -7.94 -16.36
CA ALA A 149 18.50 -7.18 -16.97
C ALA A 149 19.31 -6.37 -15.94
N LEU A 150 18.65 -5.80 -14.94
CA LEU A 150 19.26 -4.98 -13.88
C LEU A 150 20.09 -5.81 -12.89
N LYS A 151 19.76 -7.10 -12.70
CA LYS A 151 20.44 -8.03 -11.79
C LYS A 151 20.65 -7.44 -10.38
N PRO A 152 19.60 -6.97 -9.69
CA PRO A 152 19.74 -6.45 -8.34
C PRO A 152 20.07 -7.59 -7.35
N ASP A 153 20.55 -7.24 -6.15
CA ASP A 153 20.78 -8.19 -5.07
C ASP A 153 19.47 -8.80 -4.54
N ALA A 154 18.38 -8.03 -4.59
CA ALA A 154 17.03 -8.46 -4.27
C ALA A 154 15.99 -7.53 -4.91
N VAL A 155 14.72 -7.96 -4.89
CA VAL A 155 13.58 -7.14 -5.28
C VAL A 155 12.66 -6.96 -4.08
N PHE A 156 12.30 -5.72 -3.75
CA PHE A 156 11.19 -5.45 -2.82
C PHE A 156 9.91 -5.21 -3.60
N VAL A 157 8.82 -5.86 -3.18
CA VAL A 157 7.55 -5.79 -3.90
C VAL A 157 6.39 -5.50 -2.96
N PHE A 158 5.46 -4.67 -3.46
CA PHE A 158 4.14 -4.53 -2.86
C PHE A 158 3.03 -4.65 -3.91
N PHE A 159 2.29 -5.75 -3.82
CA PHE A 159 1.00 -5.97 -4.46
C PHE A 159 0.05 -6.58 -3.43
N ALA A 160 -1.24 -6.57 -3.69
CA ALA A 160 -2.25 -7.11 -2.78
C ALA A 160 -3.17 -8.12 -3.47
N GLY A 161 -3.77 -9.01 -2.69
CA GLY A 161 -4.76 -9.97 -3.18
C GLY A 161 -4.27 -10.82 -4.35
N GLY A 162 -5.11 -10.97 -5.37
CA GLY A 162 -4.79 -11.78 -6.57
C GLY A 162 -3.57 -11.28 -7.35
N GLY A 163 -3.33 -9.97 -7.36
CA GLY A 163 -2.16 -9.39 -8.01
C GLY A 163 -0.84 -9.81 -7.36
N ALA A 164 -0.78 -9.93 -6.04
CA ALA A 164 0.39 -10.44 -5.32
C ALA A 164 0.66 -11.90 -5.69
N ALA A 165 -0.38 -12.75 -5.68
CA ALA A 165 -0.25 -14.15 -6.05
C ALA A 165 0.25 -14.31 -7.51
N LYS A 166 -0.33 -13.54 -8.44
CA LYS A 166 0.09 -13.55 -9.84
C LYS A 166 1.53 -13.09 -10.00
N PHE A 167 1.95 -12.01 -9.34
CA PHE A 167 3.33 -11.53 -9.42
C PHE A 167 4.33 -12.62 -9.00
N VAL A 168 4.07 -13.30 -7.87
CA VAL A 168 4.96 -14.39 -7.38
C VAL A 168 5.00 -15.55 -8.37
N GLN A 169 3.87 -15.92 -8.98
CA GLN A 169 3.82 -16.97 -10.00
C GLN A 169 4.62 -16.57 -11.24
N ASP A 170 4.40 -15.36 -11.76
CA ASP A 170 5.10 -14.85 -12.95
C ASP A 170 6.61 -14.69 -12.69
N TYR A 171 6.98 -14.25 -11.48
CA TYR A 171 8.38 -14.15 -11.02
C TYR A 171 9.09 -15.50 -11.05
N ALA A 172 8.41 -16.54 -10.56
CA ALA A 172 8.92 -17.91 -10.60
C ALA A 172 9.01 -18.44 -12.04
N ALA A 173 7.97 -18.21 -12.86
CA ALA A 173 7.93 -18.62 -14.26
C ALA A 173 9.02 -17.95 -15.12
N ALA A 174 9.36 -16.69 -14.81
CA ALA A 174 10.48 -15.97 -15.41
C ALA A 174 11.88 -16.50 -14.98
N GLY A 175 11.93 -17.51 -14.11
CA GLY A 175 13.18 -18.11 -13.62
C GLY A 175 13.99 -17.19 -12.70
N LEU A 176 13.33 -16.25 -12.03
CA LEU A 176 13.97 -15.29 -11.11
C LEU A 176 14.00 -15.79 -9.67
N LYS A 177 13.07 -16.66 -9.27
CA LYS A 177 12.88 -17.16 -7.90
C LYS A 177 14.17 -17.63 -7.22
N ASP A 178 15.00 -18.39 -7.96
CA ASP A 178 16.23 -18.99 -7.39
C ASP A 178 17.48 -18.14 -7.68
N LYS A 179 17.32 -16.97 -8.31
CA LYS A 179 18.43 -16.10 -8.71
C LYS A 179 18.44 -14.78 -7.97
N ILE A 180 17.27 -14.19 -7.76
CA ILE A 180 17.12 -12.88 -7.14
C ILE A 180 16.09 -13.01 -6.03
N PRO A 181 16.46 -12.84 -4.75
CA PRO A 181 15.54 -12.90 -3.62
C PRO A 181 14.39 -11.89 -3.76
N LEU A 182 13.18 -12.33 -3.41
CA LEU A 182 11.98 -11.49 -3.39
C LEU A 182 11.63 -11.16 -1.93
N LEU A 183 11.49 -9.89 -1.64
CA LEU A 183 11.10 -9.33 -0.34
C LEU A 183 9.73 -8.68 -0.47
N GLY A 184 8.92 -8.74 0.56
CA GLY A 184 7.60 -8.12 0.60
C GLY A 184 7.27 -7.54 1.98
N SER A 185 6.22 -6.76 2.06
CA SER A 185 5.69 -6.17 3.30
C SER A 185 4.22 -6.51 3.52
#